data_9d3482c4ff985e667380c5615afe3e27
#
_entry.id   9d3482c4ff985e667380c5615afe3e27
#
_cell.length_a   1.000
_cell.length_b   1.000
_cell.length_c   1.000
_cell.angle_alpha   90.00
_cell.angle_beta   90.00
_cell.angle_gamma   90.00
#
_symmetry.space_group_name_H-M   'P 1'
#
loop_
_entity.id
_entity.type
_entity.pdbx_description
1 polymer ?
#
loop_
_entity_poly.entity_id
_entity_poly.type
_entity_poly.pdbx_seq_one_letter_code
_entity_poly.pdbx_strand_id
1 'polypeptide(L)'
;MRKPSSFALLLVSFVGAAHAQWAQISSQSEPSAAKGLEHRYVVVEHSSSGERASLELAIFSTKSCRLRVVDQPSEPRVDLEDAMARGNFLAAVNGGYFDPEYNPIGLLIVDGKVIAPLQKARLLSGVLGATGKKIQISRVAEFSLNQKLEAAVESGPMIVDQGKSVRGLESSKSARRTFAAITSGDKAALGFCSDVTLADLSNVLAVVTIPEFKIQRALNLDGGSSSAFWFKRAGGSAFSIAERKPVRDFVAVVPR
;
A
#
# COMPACT_ATOMS: atom_id res chain seq x y z
N MET A 1 14.40 31.16 68.40
CA MET A 1 13.41 31.06 67.29
C MET A 1 14.08 30.41 66.08
N ARG A 2 13.83 29.14 65.79
CA ARG A 2 14.38 28.40 64.65
C ARG A 2 13.36 28.46 63.49
N LYS A 3 13.77 28.96 62.29
CA LYS A 3 12.96 28.93 61.07
C LYS A 3 12.92 27.52 60.46
N PRO A 4 11.78 27.05 59.98
CA PRO A 4 11.71 25.78 59.31
C PRO A 4 12.22 25.93 57.83
N SER A 5 13.14 25.06 57.41
CA SER A 5 13.55 24.91 56.03
C SER A 5 12.52 24.14 55.24
N SER A 6 11.93 24.80 54.26
CA SER A 6 11.02 24.14 53.31
C SER A 6 11.85 23.37 52.27
N PHE A 7 11.71 22.04 52.25
CA PHE A 7 12.23 21.17 51.23
C PHE A 7 11.27 21.14 50.04
N ALA A 8 11.62 21.72 48.92
CA ALA A 8 10.86 21.64 47.69
C ALA A 8 11.15 20.29 47.01
N LEU A 9 10.16 19.42 46.93
CA LEU A 9 10.23 18.14 46.21
C LEU A 9 10.06 18.41 44.73
N LEU A 10 11.14 18.29 43.96
CA LEU A 10 11.12 18.41 42.49
C LEU A 10 10.58 17.11 41.91
N LEU A 11 9.30 17.12 41.44
CA LEU A 11 8.71 16.03 40.67
C LEU A 11 9.29 16.05 39.26
N VAL A 12 10.23 15.17 38.98
CA VAL A 12 10.73 14.92 37.62
C VAL A 12 9.72 14.02 36.92
N SER A 13 8.86 14.60 36.08
CA SER A 13 7.97 13.84 35.21
C SER A 13 8.81 13.20 34.11
N PHE A 14 9.04 11.90 34.21
CA PHE A 14 9.55 11.10 33.09
C PHE A 14 8.45 11.08 31.99
N VAL A 15 8.61 11.91 30.98
CA VAL A 15 7.87 11.74 29.72
C VAL A 15 8.46 10.48 29.06
N GLY A 16 7.82 9.35 29.28
CA GLY A 16 8.15 8.11 28.59
C GLY A 16 8.04 8.36 27.08
N ALA A 17 9.14 8.23 26.36
CA ALA A 17 9.12 8.16 24.91
C ALA A 17 8.17 7.01 24.52
N ALA A 18 7.10 7.31 23.81
CA ALA A 18 6.23 6.29 23.24
C ALA A 18 7.09 5.49 22.24
N HIS A 19 7.61 4.34 22.68
CA HIS A 19 8.29 3.42 21.78
C HIS A 19 7.31 3.02 20.68
N ALA A 20 7.79 3.05 19.43
CA ALA A 20 7.01 2.54 18.32
C ALA A 20 6.56 1.10 18.65
N GLN A 21 5.25 0.86 18.51
CA GLN A 21 4.64 -0.42 18.86
C GLN A 21 5.16 -1.56 17.98
N TRP A 22 5.56 -1.24 16.73
CA TRP A 22 6.16 -2.13 15.74
C TRP A 22 7.61 -1.72 15.46
N ALA A 23 8.51 -2.70 15.29
CA ALA A 23 9.91 -2.50 14.93
C ALA A 23 10.29 -3.38 13.74
N GLN A 24 11.07 -2.84 12.81
CA GLN A 24 11.65 -3.62 11.73
C GLN A 24 12.79 -4.48 12.27
N ILE A 25 12.69 -5.82 12.08
CA ILE A 25 13.71 -6.77 12.54
C ILE A 25 14.58 -7.32 11.40
N SER A 26 14.08 -7.33 10.16
CA SER A 26 14.89 -7.67 9.00
C SER A 26 14.39 -7.00 7.72
N SER A 27 15.28 -6.85 6.74
CA SER A 27 14.96 -6.38 5.40
C SER A 27 15.90 -7.02 4.39
N GLN A 28 15.33 -7.60 3.33
CA GLN A 28 16.08 -8.20 2.21
C GLN A 28 15.60 -7.55 0.91
N SER A 29 16.51 -7.38 -0.06
CA SER A 29 16.15 -6.86 -1.37
C SER A 29 16.59 -7.80 -2.47
N GLU A 30 15.77 -7.89 -3.50
CA GLU A 30 16.04 -8.64 -4.73
C GLU A 30 15.80 -7.72 -5.91
N PRO A 31 16.78 -7.55 -6.84
CA PRO A 31 16.61 -6.71 -8.01
C PRO A 31 15.70 -7.37 -9.04
N SER A 32 14.95 -6.54 -9.77
CA SER A 32 14.29 -6.93 -11.01
C SER A 32 15.25 -6.83 -12.19
N ALA A 33 14.92 -7.49 -13.32
CA ALA A 33 15.56 -7.23 -14.60
C ALA A 33 15.32 -5.79 -15.10
N ALA A 34 14.25 -5.14 -14.66
CA ALA A 34 13.92 -3.78 -15.03
C ALA A 34 14.65 -2.77 -14.14
N LYS A 35 15.37 -1.83 -14.77
CA LYS A 35 16.07 -0.76 -14.07
C LYS A 35 15.10 0.07 -13.22
N GLY A 36 15.46 0.30 -11.95
CA GLY A 36 14.69 1.14 -11.02
C GLY A 36 13.46 0.45 -10.42
N LEU A 37 13.41 -0.89 -10.47
CA LEU A 37 12.45 -1.72 -9.75
C LEU A 37 13.20 -2.73 -8.87
N GLU A 38 12.80 -2.87 -7.63
CA GLU A 38 13.28 -3.89 -6.69
C GLU A 38 12.12 -4.52 -5.92
N HIS A 39 12.28 -5.78 -5.56
CA HIS A 39 11.48 -6.46 -4.57
C HIS A 39 12.13 -6.30 -3.20
N ARG A 40 11.34 -5.96 -2.19
CA ARG A 40 11.80 -5.84 -0.82
C ARG A 40 10.91 -6.68 0.09
N TYR A 41 11.53 -7.62 0.79
CA TYR A 41 10.93 -8.38 1.87
C TYR A 41 11.31 -7.76 3.22
N VAL A 42 10.33 -7.42 4.05
CA VAL A 42 10.56 -6.82 5.36
C VAL A 42 9.81 -7.60 6.42
N VAL A 43 10.45 -7.91 7.54
CA VAL A 43 9.79 -8.47 8.71
C VAL A 43 9.79 -7.45 9.83
N VAL A 44 8.63 -7.27 10.45
CA VAL A 44 8.42 -6.40 11.60
C VAL A 44 7.91 -7.22 12.78
N GLU A 45 8.21 -6.76 14.00
CA GLU A 45 7.76 -7.38 15.24
C GLU A 45 7.11 -6.36 16.16
N HIS A 46 6.01 -6.75 16.76
CA HIS A 46 5.31 -5.93 17.73
C HIS A 46 6.00 -6.05 19.10
N SER A 47 6.47 -4.93 19.64
CA SER A 47 7.40 -4.90 20.77
C SER A 47 6.85 -5.47 22.07
N SER A 48 5.54 -5.48 22.29
CA SER A 48 4.95 -6.02 23.52
C SER A 48 4.40 -7.43 23.38
N SER A 49 3.85 -7.81 22.21
CA SER A 49 3.27 -9.15 22.01
C SER A 49 4.24 -10.15 21.36
N GLY A 50 5.32 -9.68 20.71
CA GLY A 50 6.20 -10.53 19.90
C GLY A 50 5.55 -10.99 18.59
N GLU A 51 4.37 -10.50 18.26
CA GLU A 51 3.68 -10.80 17.00
C GLU A 51 4.50 -10.29 15.82
N ARG A 52 4.59 -11.09 14.76
CA ARG A 52 5.34 -10.76 13.56
C ARG A 52 4.44 -10.57 12.36
N ALA A 53 4.79 -9.60 11.54
CA ALA A 53 4.21 -9.41 10.23
C ALA A 53 5.30 -9.29 9.16
N SER A 54 4.97 -9.69 7.94
CA SER A 54 5.85 -9.58 6.78
C SER A 54 5.24 -8.68 5.72
N LEU A 55 6.10 -7.91 5.05
CA LEU A 55 5.73 -7.09 3.90
C LEU A 55 6.50 -7.54 2.68
N GLU A 56 5.79 -7.64 1.57
CA GLU A 56 6.34 -7.74 0.23
C GLU A 56 6.09 -6.41 -0.49
N LEU A 57 7.15 -5.79 -1.01
CA LEU A 57 7.09 -4.48 -1.63
C LEU A 57 7.75 -4.54 -3.01
N ALA A 58 7.04 -4.17 -4.04
CA ALA A 58 7.61 -3.84 -5.34
C ALA A 58 7.84 -2.32 -5.38
N ILE A 59 9.08 -1.90 -5.11
CA ILE A 59 9.48 -0.48 -5.08
C ILE A 59 10.04 -0.10 -6.44
N PHE A 60 9.53 0.95 -7.05
CA PHE A 60 9.94 1.36 -8.38
C PHE A 60 10.05 2.87 -8.57
N SER A 61 10.91 3.26 -9.52
CA SER A 61 11.02 4.65 -9.96
C SER A 61 9.93 4.98 -10.99
N THR A 62 9.19 6.06 -10.76
CA THR A 62 8.18 6.56 -11.70
C THR A 62 8.80 7.15 -12.98
N LYS A 63 10.13 7.28 -13.06
CA LYS A 63 10.87 7.65 -14.28
C LYS A 63 11.05 6.49 -15.25
N SER A 64 11.18 5.26 -14.75
CA SER A 64 11.42 4.05 -15.56
C SER A 64 10.20 3.14 -15.66
N CYS A 65 9.24 3.27 -14.75
CA CYS A 65 8.03 2.45 -14.67
C CYS A 65 6.77 3.31 -14.63
N ARG A 66 5.66 2.72 -15.00
CA ARG A 66 4.31 3.32 -14.88
C ARG A 66 3.33 2.30 -14.32
N LEU A 67 2.19 2.77 -13.80
CA LEU A 67 1.08 1.91 -13.39
C LEU A 67 0.10 1.69 -14.54
N ARG A 68 -0.46 0.50 -14.57
CA ARG A 68 -1.58 0.10 -15.40
C ARG A 68 -2.61 -0.64 -14.56
N VAL A 69 -3.89 -0.44 -14.85
CA VAL A 69 -4.96 -1.29 -14.32
C VAL A 69 -5.27 -2.37 -15.34
N VAL A 70 -5.39 -3.61 -14.86
CA VAL A 70 -5.81 -4.78 -15.65
C VAL A 70 -7.19 -5.16 -15.16
N ASP A 71 -8.20 -4.88 -15.97
CA ASP A 71 -9.61 -5.12 -15.67
C ASP A 71 -10.07 -6.50 -16.14
N GLN A 72 -10.91 -7.17 -15.35
CA GLN A 72 -11.49 -8.47 -15.65
C GLN A 72 -13.04 -8.40 -15.56
N PRO A 73 -13.72 -7.72 -16.49
CA PRO A 73 -15.18 -7.52 -16.43
C PRO A 73 -15.98 -8.80 -16.62
N SER A 74 -15.43 -9.80 -17.29
CA SER A 74 -16.14 -10.99 -17.71
C SER A 74 -15.47 -12.28 -17.21
N GLU A 75 -16.25 -13.35 -17.09
CA GLU A 75 -15.73 -14.70 -16.87
C GLU A 75 -15.10 -15.29 -18.16
N PRO A 76 -14.13 -16.20 -18.05
CA PRO A 76 -13.48 -16.61 -16.80
C PRO A 76 -12.48 -15.57 -16.32
N ARG A 77 -12.54 -15.21 -15.02
CA ARG A 77 -11.50 -14.43 -14.38
C ARG A 77 -10.32 -15.32 -14.03
N VAL A 78 -9.12 -14.85 -14.32
CA VAL A 78 -7.87 -15.57 -14.02
C VAL A 78 -7.25 -15.02 -12.74
N ASP A 79 -6.39 -15.80 -12.12
CA ASP A 79 -5.60 -15.33 -10.97
C ASP A 79 -4.53 -14.32 -11.39
N LEU A 80 -3.91 -13.69 -10.38
CA LEU A 80 -2.90 -12.66 -10.61
C LEU A 80 -1.72 -13.19 -11.42
N GLU A 81 -1.24 -14.40 -11.14
CA GLU A 81 -0.09 -14.99 -11.83
C GLU A 81 -0.38 -15.21 -13.31
N ASP A 82 -1.51 -15.82 -13.64
CA ASP A 82 -1.97 -16.04 -15.01
C ASP A 82 -2.21 -14.71 -15.75
N ALA A 83 -2.79 -13.70 -15.08
CA ALA A 83 -2.99 -12.39 -15.68
C ALA A 83 -1.66 -11.71 -16.03
N MET A 84 -0.66 -11.79 -15.13
CA MET A 84 0.65 -11.17 -15.33
C MET A 84 1.51 -11.93 -16.33
N ALA A 85 1.35 -13.24 -16.48
CA ALA A 85 2.06 -14.03 -17.48
C ALA A 85 1.72 -13.63 -18.94
N ARG A 86 0.55 -13.02 -19.17
CA ARG A 86 0.05 -12.65 -20.50
C ARG A 86 0.57 -11.33 -21.04
N GLY A 87 1.42 -10.62 -20.28
CA GLY A 87 1.90 -9.28 -20.69
C GLY A 87 3.30 -8.95 -20.22
N ASN A 88 3.73 -7.75 -20.55
CA ASN A 88 5.03 -7.24 -20.10
C ASN A 88 4.91 -6.54 -18.74
N PHE A 89 4.45 -7.31 -17.75
CA PHE A 89 4.32 -6.85 -16.38
C PHE A 89 5.60 -7.12 -15.59
N LEU A 90 5.88 -6.28 -14.62
CA LEU A 90 7.08 -6.32 -13.78
C LEU A 90 6.74 -6.62 -12.32
N ALA A 91 5.62 -6.09 -11.82
CA ALA A 91 5.05 -6.36 -10.52
C ALA A 91 3.56 -6.07 -10.55
N ALA A 92 2.78 -6.67 -9.66
CA ALA A 92 1.36 -6.39 -9.55
C ALA A 92 0.79 -6.78 -8.18
N VAL A 93 -0.35 -6.20 -7.86
CA VAL A 93 -1.21 -6.55 -6.73
C VAL A 93 -2.67 -6.55 -7.18
N ASN A 94 -3.60 -7.11 -6.39
CA ASN A 94 -5.03 -6.90 -6.61
C ASN A 94 -5.40 -5.41 -6.48
N GLY A 95 -6.50 -5.00 -7.08
CA GLY A 95 -6.92 -3.61 -7.16
C GLY A 95 -7.96 -3.18 -6.13
N GLY A 96 -9.02 -2.51 -6.62
CA GLY A 96 -10.05 -1.90 -5.80
C GLY A 96 -11.11 -2.86 -5.28
N TYR A 97 -12.07 -2.29 -4.54
CA TYR A 97 -13.25 -3.03 -4.07
C TYR A 97 -14.23 -3.31 -5.21
N PHE A 98 -14.97 -4.39 -5.10
CA PHE A 98 -16.03 -4.78 -6.02
C PHE A 98 -17.19 -5.45 -5.26
N ASP A 99 -18.37 -5.38 -5.85
CA ASP A 99 -19.59 -6.00 -5.34
C ASP A 99 -19.65 -7.54 -5.67
N PRO A 100 -20.64 -8.27 -5.15
CA PRO A 100 -20.80 -9.70 -5.47
C PRO A 100 -20.98 -10.02 -6.96
N GLU A 101 -21.45 -9.06 -7.75
CA GLU A 101 -21.59 -9.13 -9.20
C GLU A 101 -20.32 -8.72 -9.94
N TYR A 102 -19.23 -8.46 -9.19
CA TYR A 102 -17.94 -8.00 -9.67
C TYR A 102 -17.97 -6.60 -10.33
N ASN A 103 -18.94 -5.74 -10.02
CA ASN A 103 -18.88 -4.35 -10.44
C ASN A 103 -17.90 -3.59 -9.53
N PRO A 104 -17.06 -2.70 -10.08
CA PRO A 104 -16.14 -1.90 -9.28
C PRO A 104 -16.92 -0.99 -8.31
N ILE A 105 -16.48 -0.96 -7.05
CA ILE A 105 -16.97 0.00 -6.06
C ILE A 105 -15.99 1.18 -6.01
N GLY A 106 -16.43 2.34 -6.55
CA GLY A 106 -15.60 3.52 -6.69
C GLY A 106 -14.98 3.68 -8.08
N LEU A 107 -14.21 4.75 -8.25
CA LEU A 107 -13.58 5.10 -9.53
C LEU A 107 -12.66 3.99 -10.01
N LEU A 108 -12.88 3.54 -11.23
CA LEU A 108 -11.98 2.70 -11.99
C LEU A 108 -11.70 3.31 -13.35
N ILE A 109 -10.42 3.60 -13.65
CA ILE A 109 -9.97 4.07 -14.97
C ILE A 109 -8.97 3.07 -15.54
N VAL A 110 -9.24 2.60 -16.76
CA VAL A 110 -8.44 1.61 -17.49
C VAL A 110 -8.08 2.17 -18.86
N ASP A 111 -6.79 2.28 -19.14
CA ASP A 111 -6.27 2.82 -20.42
C ASP A 111 -6.97 4.15 -20.82
N GLY A 112 -7.18 5.04 -19.84
CA GLY A 112 -7.79 6.34 -20.03
C GLY A 112 -9.33 6.36 -20.08
N LYS A 113 -9.98 5.20 -20.01
CA LYS A 113 -11.45 5.10 -20.01
C LYS A 113 -11.99 4.96 -18.60
N VAL A 114 -13.00 5.75 -18.25
CA VAL A 114 -13.73 5.61 -16.99
C VAL A 114 -14.65 4.39 -17.10
N ILE A 115 -14.35 3.34 -16.33
CA ILE A 115 -15.16 2.12 -16.24
C ILE A 115 -16.24 2.27 -15.17
N ALA A 116 -15.86 2.87 -14.01
CA ALA A 116 -16.79 3.19 -12.94
C ALA A 116 -16.52 4.60 -12.41
N PRO A 117 -17.55 5.37 -12.02
CA PRO A 117 -17.40 6.75 -11.59
C PRO A 117 -16.84 6.85 -10.15
N LEU A 118 -16.32 8.05 -9.83
CA LEU A 118 -15.93 8.41 -8.46
C LEU A 118 -17.14 8.33 -7.53
N GLN A 119 -16.97 7.72 -6.37
CA GLN A 119 -18.01 7.58 -5.36
C GLN A 119 -17.60 8.26 -4.04
N LYS A 120 -18.59 8.77 -3.33
CA LYS A 120 -18.42 9.33 -1.99
C LYS A 120 -18.93 8.33 -0.96
N ALA A 121 -18.04 7.52 -0.42
CA ALA A 121 -18.37 6.57 0.63
C ALA A 121 -17.29 6.62 1.74
N ARG A 122 -17.68 6.32 2.98
CA ARG A 122 -16.76 6.39 4.14
C ARG A 122 -15.52 5.49 3.96
N LEU A 123 -15.68 4.33 3.33
CA LEU A 123 -14.59 3.39 3.08
C LEU A 123 -13.65 3.89 1.98
N LEU A 124 -14.19 4.57 0.97
CA LEU A 124 -13.45 5.07 -0.18
C LEU A 124 -12.87 6.45 0.14
N SER A 125 -11.67 6.50 0.68
CA SER A 125 -11.09 7.76 1.17
C SER A 125 -9.96 8.30 0.30
N GLY A 126 -9.51 7.55 -0.69
CA GLY A 126 -8.41 7.93 -1.56
C GLY A 126 -8.49 7.37 -2.98
N VAL A 127 -7.73 7.98 -3.87
CA VAL A 127 -7.56 7.56 -5.26
C VAL A 127 -6.07 7.37 -5.54
N LEU A 128 -5.69 6.18 -5.98
CA LEU A 128 -4.44 5.92 -6.66
C LEU A 128 -4.65 6.27 -8.13
N GLY A 129 -3.94 7.26 -8.66
CA GLY A 129 -4.04 7.69 -10.04
C GLY A 129 -2.69 7.73 -10.73
N ALA A 130 -2.67 7.39 -12.02
CA ALA A 130 -1.48 7.46 -12.86
C ALA A 130 -1.78 8.19 -14.17
N THR A 131 -0.90 9.11 -14.53
CA THR A 131 -0.79 9.70 -15.86
C THR A 131 0.41 9.12 -16.57
N GLY A 132 0.61 9.42 -17.87
CA GLY A 132 1.83 9.04 -18.58
C GLY A 132 3.15 9.51 -17.93
N LYS A 133 3.11 10.39 -16.90
CA LYS A 133 4.32 10.95 -16.28
C LYS A 133 4.39 10.81 -14.77
N LYS A 134 3.26 10.69 -14.09
CA LYS A 134 3.19 10.80 -12.62
C LYS A 134 2.25 9.76 -12.03
N ILE A 135 2.62 9.24 -10.87
CA ILE A 135 1.77 8.45 -9.99
C ILE A 135 1.45 9.31 -8.78
N GLN A 136 0.20 9.30 -8.33
CA GLN A 136 -0.24 10.07 -7.18
C GLN A 136 -1.24 9.27 -6.35
N ILE A 137 -1.25 9.53 -5.06
CA ILE A 137 -2.30 9.10 -4.12
C ILE A 137 -2.89 10.38 -3.55
N SER A 138 -4.19 10.59 -3.76
CA SER A 138 -4.92 11.78 -3.31
C SER A 138 -6.07 11.37 -2.42
N ARG A 139 -6.42 12.18 -1.43
CA ARG A 139 -7.72 12.02 -0.77
C ARG A 139 -8.82 12.28 -1.80
N VAL A 140 -9.97 11.62 -1.65
CA VAL A 140 -11.13 11.85 -2.55
C VAL A 140 -11.51 13.34 -2.59
N ALA A 141 -11.44 14.05 -1.46
CA ALA A 141 -11.73 15.47 -1.39
C ALA A 141 -10.72 16.37 -2.15
N GLU A 142 -9.49 15.89 -2.38
CA GLU A 142 -8.43 16.59 -3.10
C GLU A 142 -8.37 16.18 -4.59
N PHE A 143 -9.09 15.11 -4.94
CA PHE A 143 -9.00 14.51 -6.26
C PHE A 143 -9.81 15.29 -7.30
N SER A 144 -9.26 15.45 -8.51
CA SER A 144 -9.92 16.08 -9.64
C SER A 144 -9.78 15.23 -10.90
N LEU A 145 -10.89 14.98 -11.58
CA LEU A 145 -10.96 14.29 -12.87
C LEU A 145 -10.43 15.13 -14.06
N ASN A 146 -10.05 16.40 -13.84
CA ASN A 146 -9.51 17.27 -14.88
C ASN A 146 -8.13 16.84 -15.41
N GLN A 147 -7.52 15.80 -14.83
CA GLN A 147 -6.26 15.24 -15.27
C GLN A 147 -6.51 14.11 -16.28
N LYS A 148 -5.68 14.03 -17.32
CA LYS A 148 -5.68 12.89 -18.25
C LYS A 148 -5.07 11.67 -17.56
N LEU A 149 -5.86 10.96 -16.76
CA LEU A 149 -5.43 9.73 -16.10
C LEU A 149 -5.48 8.56 -17.08
N GLU A 150 -4.41 7.78 -17.14
CA GLU A 150 -4.34 6.50 -17.87
C GLU A 150 -4.89 5.35 -17.03
N ALA A 151 -4.66 5.42 -15.71
CA ALA A 151 -5.12 4.42 -14.75
C ALA A 151 -5.56 5.11 -13.45
N ALA A 152 -6.64 4.65 -12.84
CA ALA A 152 -7.00 5.04 -11.48
C ALA A 152 -7.82 3.96 -10.78
N VAL A 153 -7.62 3.85 -9.48
CA VAL A 153 -8.40 3.01 -8.57
C VAL A 153 -8.75 3.83 -7.34
N GLU A 154 -10.05 3.99 -7.08
CA GLU A 154 -10.53 4.53 -5.82
C GLU A 154 -10.65 3.40 -4.80
N SER A 155 -10.13 3.63 -3.61
CA SER A 155 -10.11 2.63 -2.55
C SER A 155 -9.94 3.30 -1.16
N GLY A 156 -9.58 2.50 -0.15
CA GLY A 156 -9.35 3.03 1.18
C GLY A 156 -9.32 1.98 2.29
N PRO A 157 -9.09 2.44 3.50
CA PRO A 157 -8.82 3.85 3.85
C PRO A 157 -7.39 4.29 3.45
N MET A 158 -7.15 5.61 3.48
CA MET A 158 -5.79 6.13 3.58
C MET A 158 -5.15 5.60 4.85
N ILE A 159 -3.94 5.05 4.77
CA ILE A 159 -3.22 4.44 5.91
C ILE A 159 -1.99 5.24 6.33
N VAL A 160 -1.32 5.91 5.39
CA VAL A 160 -0.31 6.92 5.68
C VAL A 160 -0.69 8.21 4.95
N ASP A 161 -0.59 9.35 5.63
CA ASP A 161 -0.80 10.66 5.04
C ASP A 161 0.24 11.66 5.58
N GLN A 162 0.86 12.42 4.68
CA GLN A 162 1.95 13.36 4.99
C GLN A 162 3.08 12.72 5.82
N GLY A 163 3.41 11.45 5.53
CA GLY A 163 4.46 10.70 6.21
C GLY A 163 4.13 10.25 7.63
N LYS A 164 2.86 10.30 8.03
CA LYS A 164 2.39 9.90 9.36
C LYS A 164 1.31 8.84 9.27
N SER A 165 1.24 7.96 10.27
CA SER A 165 0.14 7.01 10.42
C SER A 165 -1.20 7.74 10.57
N VAL A 166 -2.25 7.23 9.91
CA VAL A 166 -3.61 7.73 10.02
C VAL A 166 -4.26 7.14 11.28
N ARG A 167 -4.89 7.98 12.09
CA ARG A 167 -5.55 7.58 13.33
C ARG A 167 -7.00 7.11 13.10
N GLY A 168 -7.52 6.32 14.03
CA GLY A 168 -8.92 5.88 14.02
C GLY A 168 -9.23 4.82 12.96
N LEU A 169 -8.21 4.12 12.49
CA LEU A 169 -8.37 2.96 11.61
C LEU A 169 -8.89 1.75 12.41
N GLU A 170 -9.48 0.82 11.67
CA GLU A 170 -9.97 -0.43 12.23
C GLU A 170 -8.81 -1.23 12.87
N SER A 171 -8.99 -1.69 14.11
CA SER A 171 -7.96 -2.31 14.95
C SER A 171 -8.36 -3.68 15.53
N SER A 172 -9.48 -4.26 15.08
CA SER A 172 -9.99 -5.54 15.59
C SER A 172 -9.93 -6.69 14.60
N LYS A 173 -9.87 -6.38 13.29
CA LYS A 173 -9.89 -7.40 12.21
C LYS A 173 -8.52 -7.55 11.58
N SER A 174 -7.79 -8.57 11.99
CA SER A 174 -6.57 -8.99 11.30
C SER A 174 -6.91 -9.68 9.98
N ALA A 175 -6.23 -9.30 8.92
CA ALA A 175 -6.36 -9.89 7.59
C ALA A 175 -5.12 -9.56 6.74
N ARG A 176 -4.89 -10.33 5.67
CA ARG A 176 -3.95 -9.96 4.61
C ARG A 176 -4.32 -8.59 4.07
N ARG A 177 -3.33 -7.75 3.81
CA ARG A 177 -3.54 -6.39 3.31
C ARG A 177 -2.77 -6.15 2.03
N THR A 178 -3.39 -5.38 1.15
CA THR A 178 -2.78 -4.89 -0.08
C THR A 178 -2.82 -3.37 -0.07
N PHE A 179 -1.77 -2.72 -0.54
CA PHE A 179 -1.70 -1.26 -0.53
C PHE A 179 -0.81 -0.73 -1.65
N ALA A 180 -1.01 0.54 -1.97
CA ALA A 180 -0.09 1.33 -2.78
C ALA A 180 0.53 2.44 -1.92
N ALA A 181 1.78 2.79 -2.20
CA ALA A 181 2.49 3.85 -1.48
C ALA A 181 3.28 4.73 -2.45
N ILE A 182 3.45 6.01 -2.10
CA ILE A 182 4.30 6.97 -2.81
C ILE A 182 5.21 7.72 -1.86
N THR A 183 6.35 8.16 -2.36
CA THR A 183 7.24 9.11 -1.68
C THR A 183 6.91 10.55 -2.08
N SER A 184 7.59 11.52 -1.49
CA SER A 184 7.57 12.93 -1.96
C SER A 184 8.33 13.12 -3.28
N GLY A 185 9.17 12.16 -3.67
CA GLY A 185 9.98 12.16 -4.89
C GLY A 185 9.35 11.36 -6.03
N ASP A 186 10.18 10.58 -6.68
CA ASP A 186 9.85 9.83 -7.90
C ASP A 186 9.73 8.31 -7.67
N LYS A 187 9.57 7.87 -6.42
CA LYS A 187 9.41 6.46 -6.08
C LYS A 187 7.97 6.15 -5.64
N ALA A 188 7.51 4.98 -6.04
CA ALA A 188 6.24 4.40 -5.62
C ALA A 188 6.44 2.92 -5.26
N ALA A 189 5.48 2.32 -4.57
CA ALA A 189 5.46 0.90 -4.29
C ALA A 189 4.04 0.34 -4.39
N LEU A 190 3.95 -0.91 -4.82
CA LEU A 190 2.83 -1.80 -4.57
C LEU A 190 3.24 -2.77 -3.46
N GLY A 191 2.37 -3.00 -2.50
CA GLY A 191 2.72 -3.79 -1.33
C GLY A 191 1.63 -4.75 -0.88
N PHE A 192 2.09 -5.84 -0.29
CA PHE A 192 1.31 -6.84 0.43
C PHE A 192 1.83 -6.90 1.87
N CYS A 193 0.94 -7.10 2.82
CA CYS A 193 1.30 -7.40 4.21
C CYS A 193 0.55 -8.66 4.66
N SER A 194 1.23 -9.49 5.45
CA SER A 194 0.59 -10.61 6.13
C SER A 194 -0.52 -10.13 7.07
N ASP A 195 -1.21 -11.05 7.74
CA ASP A 195 -2.38 -10.73 8.54
C ASP A 195 -2.09 -9.70 9.65
N VAL A 196 -2.63 -8.49 9.48
CA VAL A 196 -2.57 -7.37 10.43
C VAL A 196 -3.88 -6.58 10.39
N THR A 197 -4.16 -5.80 11.44
CA THR A 197 -5.24 -4.82 11.40
C THR A 197 -4.87 -3.61 10.52
N LEU A 198 -5.83 -2.78 10.11
CA LEU A 198 -5.53 -1.55 9.37
C LEU A 198 -4.74 -0.54 10.22
N ALA A 199 -5.01 -0.50 11.53
CA ALA A 199 -4.26 0.34 12.47
C ALA A 199 -2.80 -0.11 12.57
N ASP A 200 -2.54 -1.43 12.65
CA ASP A 200 -1.18 -1.97 12.68
C ASP A 200 -0.46 -1.74 11.37
N LEU A 201 -1.10 -1.99 10.21
CA LEU A 201 -0.50 -1.69 8.92
C LEU A 201 -0.06 -0.23 8.81
N SER A 202 -0.90 0.70 9.30
CA SER A 202 -0.59 2.13 9.33
C SER A 202 0.66 2.42 10.17
N ASN A 203 0.76 1.81 11.36
CA ASN A 203 1.90 1.96 12.26
C ASN A 203 3.17 1.31 11.67
N VAL A 204 3.05 0.12 11.11
CA VAL A 204 4.15 -0.61 10.43
C VAL A 204 4.73 0.24 9.29
N LEU A 205 3.89 0.77 8.41
CA LEU A 205 4.35 1.58 7.28
C LEU A 205 4.98 2.92 7.69
N ALA A 206 4.64 3.44 8.87
CA ALA A 206 5.24 4.65 9.42
C ALA A 206 6.64 4.40 10.03
N VAL A 207 6.95 3.16 10.46
CA VAL A 207 8.23 2.82 11.11
C VAL A 207 9.20 2.04 10.20
N VAL A 208 8.70 1.43 9.13
CA VAL A 208 9.55 0.70 8.17
C VAL A 208 10.56 1.66 7.54
N THR A 209 11.84 1.30 7.70
CA THR A 209 12.96 2.08 7.16
C THR A 209 13.53 1.38 5.93
N ILE A 210 13.31 1.97 4.78
CA ILE A 210 13.87 1.50 3.51
C ILE A 210 14.71 2.63 2.93
N PRO A 211 15.99 2.41 2.60
CA PRO A 211 16.85 3.43 2.02
C PRO A 211 16.18 4.12 0.83
N GLU A 212 16.19 5.44 0.82
CA GLU A 212 15.63 6.27 -0.25
C GLU A 212 14.12 6.05 -0.53
N PHE A 213 13.38 5.37 0.35
CA PHE A 213 11.95 5.16 0.20
C PHE A 213 11.21 5.55 1.49
N LYS A 214 11.04 6.85 1.72
CA LYS A 214 10.21 7.38 2.80
C LYS A 214 8.78 7.57 2.32
N ILE A 215 7.86 6.79 2.86
CA ILE A 215 6.45 6.84 2.49
C ILE A 215 5.85 8.20 2.86
N GLN A 216 5.30 8.89 1.88
CA GLN A 216 4.57 10.14 2.06
C GLN A 216 3.06 9.90 2.16
N ARG A 217 2.53 9.04 1.28
CA ARG A 217 1.14 8.58 1.31
C ARG A 217 1.07 7.10 1.02
N ALA A 218 0.13 6.42 1.68
CA ALA A 218 -0.24 5.05 1.37
C ALA A 218 -1.76 4.87 1.44
N LEU A 219 -2.28 4.10 0.49
CA LEU A 219 -3.69 3.80 0.33
C LEU A 219 -3.89 2.29 0.41
N ASN A 220 -4.78 1.84 1.30
CA ASN A 220 -5.20 0.45 1.33
C ASN A 220 -6.05 0.15 0.10
N LEU A 221 -5.81 -1.00 -0.52
CA LEU A 221 -6.60 -1.58 -1.60
C LEU A 221 -7.52 -2.67 -1.03
N ASP A 222 -8.17 -3.46 -1.90
CA ASP A 222 -8.97 -4.58 -1.38
C ASP A 222 -8.09 -5.59 -0.66
N GLY A 223 -8.59 -6.12 0.46
CA GLY A 223 -7.82 -6.93 1.39
C GLY A 223 -8.39 -8.34 1.59
N GLY A 224 -7.84 -9.04 2.59
CA GLY A 224 -8.32 -10.37 2.99
C GLY A 224 -8.12 -11.43 1.91
N SER A 225 -9.22 -12.02 1.45
CA SER A 225 -9.18 -13.07 0.42
C SER A 225 -8.78 -12.57 -0.97
N SER A 226 -8.93 -11.27 -1.22
CA SER A 226 -8.53 -10.64 -2.47
C SER A 226 -7.03 -10.31 -2.54
N SER A 227 -6.35 -10.23 -1.38
CA SER A 227 -4.94 -9.81 -1.33
C SER A 227 -4.03 -10.74 -2.11
N ALA A 228 -3.28 -10.18 -3.05
CA ALA A 228 -2.34 -10.87 -3.92
C ALA A 228 -1.11 -10.00 -4.21
N PHE A 229 0.01 -10.62 -4.52
CA PHE A 229 1.26 -9.96 -4.89
C PHE A 229 2.00 -10.79 -5.93
N TRP A 230 2.54 -10.14 -6.94
CA TRP A 230 3.35 -10.76 -7.98
C TRP A 230 4.54 -9.87 -8.35
N PHE A 231 5.70 -10.49 -8.55
CA PHE A 231 6.94 -9.79 -8.90
C PHE A 231 7.80 -10.62 -9.85
N LYS A 232 8.25 -10.01 -10.95
CA LYS A 232 9.15 -10.63 -11.93
C LYS A 232 10.60 -10.43 -11.53
N ARG A 233 11.28 -11.51 -11.17
CA ARG A 233 12.70 -11.52 -10.81
C ARG A 233 13.63 -11.26 -11.99
N ALA A 234 14.86 -10.89 -11.70
CA ALA A 234 15.89 -10.65 -12.72
C ALA A 234 16.13 -11.86 -13.63
N GLY A 235 16.03 -13.08 -13.12
CA GLY A 235 16.15 -14.33 -13.87
C GLY A 235 14.93 -14.72 -14.72
N GLY A 236 13.89 -13.89 -14.75
CA GLY A 236 12.64 -14.13 -15.51
C GLY A 236 11.60 -14.98 -14.78
N SER A 237 11.93 -15.68 -13.69
CA SER A 237 10.96 -16.34 -12.82
C SER A 237 10.13 -15.31 -12.07
N ALA A 238 8.96 -15.71 -11.57
CA ALA A 238 8.11 -14.88 -10.73
C ALA A 238 8.17 -15.33 -9.26
N PHE A 239 7.93 -14.36 -8.37
CA PHE A 239 7.49 -14.58 -7.00
C PHE A 239 6.02 -14.20 -6.93
N SER A 240 5.18 -15.05 -6.35
CA SER A 240 3.73 -14.86 -6.33
C SER A 240 3.15 -15.23 -4.97
N ILE A 241 2.21 -14.41 -4.50
CA ILE A 241 1.28 -14.71 -3.40
C ILE A 241 -0.11 -14.59 -4.01
N ALA A 242 -0.78 -15.72 -4.20
CA ALA A 242 -2.08 -15.76 -4.83
C ALA A 242 -3.19 -15.20 -3.92
N GLU A 243 -4.18 -14.57 -4.54
CA GLU A 243 -5.49 -14.33 -3.93
C GLU A 243 -6.22 -15.64 -3.64
N ARG A 244 -7.17 -15.60 -2.71
CA ARG A 244 -7.98 -16.77 -2.33
C ARG A 244 -9.34 -16.84 -3.01
N LYS A 245 -9.68 -15.83 -3.79
CA LYS A 245 -10.90 -15.73 -4.62
C LYS A 245 -10.61 -14.82 -5.82
N PRO A 246 -11.28 -15.01 -6.96
CA PRO A 246 -11.16 -14.12 -8.10
C PRO A 246 -11.42 -12.65 -7.70
N VAL A 247 -10.73 -11.73 -8.36
CA VAL A 247 -10.87 -10.28 -8.15
C VAL A 247 -11.30 -9.59 -9.44
N ARG A 248 -11.83 -8.38 -9.33
CA ARG A 248 -12.30 -7.59 -10.47
C ARG A 248 -11.13 -7.04 -11.29
N ASP A 249 -10.11 -6.51 -10.62
CA ASP A 249 -9.01 -5.83 -11.28
C ASP A 249 -7.70 -5.99 -10.53
N PHE A 250 -6.60 -5.74 -11.25
CA PHE A 250 -5.24 -5.70 -10.72
C PHE A 250 -4.61 -4.34 -11.00
N VAL A 251 -3.73 -3.89 -10.13
CA VAL A 251 -2.82 -2.76 -10.33
C VAL A 251 -1.43 -3.32 -10.63
N ALA A 252 -0.92 -3.01 -11.79
CA ALA A 252 0.34 -3.57 -12.29
C ALA A 252 1.37 -2.49 -12.61
N VAL A 253 2.65 -2.83 -12.45
CA VAL A 253 3.82 -2.05 -12.86
C VAL A 253 4.27 -2.55 -14.22
N VAL A 254 4.42 -1.63 -15.17
CA VAL A 254 4.96 -1.91 -16.50
C VAL A 254 6.14 -0.97 -16.82
N PRO A 255 7.07 -1.36 -17.71
CA PRO A 255 8.13 -0.45 -18.15
C PRO A 255 7.54 0.75 -18.90
N ARG A 256 8.28 1.84 -18.90
CA ARG A 256 7.99 3.01 -19.75
C ARG A 256 8.46 2.82 -21.17
#